data_808e7a9cef6145b8d3a053b371ba2d79
#
_entry.id   808e7a9cef6145b8d3a053b371ba2d79
#
_cell.length_a   1.000
_cell.length_b   1.000
_cell.length_c   1.000
_cell.angle_alpha   90.00
_cell.angle_beta   90.00
_cell.angle_gamma   90.00
#
_symmetry.space_group_name_H-M   'P 1'
#
loop_
_entity.id
_entity.type
_entity.pdbx_description
1 polymer ?
#
loop_
_entity_poly.entity_id
_entity_poly.type
_entity_poly.pdbx_seq_one_letter_code
_entity_poly.pdbx_strand_id
1 'polypeptide(L)'
;MGIDYNPSNCVISVGVSDYDRSLAWYRDVLGFELVYELAEYGWCELSTPFGFNVGLGQNETVQQGNITPTFGVQDIDDAIAYLREHDVKVEDWHEISGMVRLSTFYDPDGTPWMLAQTLDEKERFGRESAPAASSSSGTGGE
;
A
#
# COMPACT_ATOMS: atom_id res chain seq x y z
N MET A 1 16.32 -8.58 -24.23
CA MET A 1 16.19 -9.99 -23.94
C MET A 1 15.33 -10.21 -22.70
N GLY A 2 14.88 -11.40 -22.49
CA GLY A 2 13.94 -11.67 -21.46
C GLY A 2 12.53 -11.33 -21.90
N ILE A 3 11.75 -10.78 -20.96
CA ILE A 3 10.33 -10.50 -21.20
C ILE A 3 10.16 -9.10 -21.73
N ASP A 4 9.34 -8.98 -22.78
CA ASP A 4 9.00 -7.67 -23.33
C ASP A 4 7.74 -7.17 -22.62
N TYR A 5 7.93 -6.39 -21.56
CA TYR A 5 6.83 -5.93 -20.71
C TYR A 5 6.07 -4.78 -21.35
N ASN A 6 4.80 -4.67 -20.97
CA ASN A 6 4.02 -3.46 -21.23
C ASN A 6 4.06 -2.62 -19.96
N PRO A 7 4.92 -1.60 -19.87
CA PRO A 7 5.11 -0.88 -18.62
C PRO A 7 3.92 -0.03 -18.19
N SER A 8 2.94 0.15 -19.06
CA SER A 8 1.76 0.92 -18.70
C SER A 8 0.65 0.07 -18.10
N ASN A 9 0.89 -1.23 -17.94
CA ASN A 9 -0.16 -2.14 -17.48
C ASN A 9 0.37 -3.00 -16.34
N CYS A 10 0.30 -2.45 -15.13
CA CYS A 10 0.74 -3.15 -13.93
C CYS A 10 -0.34 -3.02 -12.87
N VAL A 11 -0.90 -4.15 -12.46
CA VAL A 11 -2.01 -4.18 -11.52
C VAL A 11 -1.73 -5.21 -10.44
N ILE A 12 -1.96 -4.83 -9.19
CA ILE A 12 -1.93 -5.77 -8.07
C ILE A 12 -3.37 -6.17 -7.80
N SER A 13 -3.68 -7.43 -8.01
CA SER A 13 -5.05 -7.92 -7.86
C SER A 13 -5.29 -8.38 -6.42
N VAL A 14 -6.36 -7.90 -5.82
CA VAL A 14 -6.73 -8.20 -4.45
C VAL A 14 -8.11 -8.85 -4.45
N GLY A 15 -8.21 -10.04 -3.86
CA GLY A 15 -9.50 -10.69 -3.69
C GLY A 15 -10.26 -10.08 -2.54
N VAL A 16 -11.55 -9.82 -2.73
CA VAL A 16 -12.41 -9.23 -1.70
C VAL A 16 -13.68 -10.05 -1.59
N SER A 17 -14.23 -10.13 -0.37
CA SER A 17 -15.42 -10.95 -0.11
C SER A 17 -16.71 -10.18 -0.30
N ASP A 18 -16.65 -8.86 -0.23
CA ASP A 18 -17.81 -7.99 -0.42
C ASP A 18 -17.35 -6.82 -1.26
N TYR A 19 -17.60 -6.94 -2.56
CA TYR A 19 -17.07 -6.00 -3.54
C TYR A 19 -17.46 -4.56 -3.26
N ASP A 20 -18.74 -4.31 -3.00
CA ASP A 20 -19.20 -2.92 -2.79
C ASP A 20 -18.58 -2.33 -1.52
N ARG A 21 -18.51 -3.10 -0.46
CA ARG A 21 -17.91 -2.66 0.79
C ARG A 21 -16.42 -2.33 0.59
N SER A 22 -15.70 -3.23 -0.09
CA SER A 22 -14.28 -3.04 -0.27
C SER A 22 -13.97 -1.89 -1.21
N LEU A 23 -14.73 -1.75 -2.29
CA LEU A 23 -14.53 -0.62 -3.19
C LEU A 23 -14.70 0.70 -2.43
N ALA A 24 -15.76 0.82 -1.64
CA ALA A 24 -15.97 2.02 -0.84
C ALA A 24 -14.81 2.26 0.11
N TRP A 25 -14.32 1.21 0.75
CA TRP A 25 -13.22 1.33 1.70
C TRP A 25 -11.93 1.82 1.03
N TYR A 26 -11.56 1.21 -0.11
CA TYR A 26 -10.32 1.61 -0.78
C TYR A 26 -10.41 3.05 -1.28
N ARG A 27 -11.59 3.49 -1.71
CA ARG A 27 -11.75 4.87 -2.17
C ARG A 27 -11.82 5.85 -1.01
N ASP A 28 -12.61 5.53 0.03
CA ASP A 28 -12.91 6.49 1.09
C ASP A 28 -11.80 6.55 2.13
N VAL A 29 -11.19 5.41 2.45
CA VAL A 29 -10.15 5.38 3.47
C VAL A 29 -8.77 5.61 2.86
N LEU A 30 -8.42 4.88 1.79
CA LEU A 30 -7.10 5.03 1.18
C LEU A 30 -7.03 6.11 0.11
N GLY A 31 -8.17 6.58 -0.37
CA GLY A 31 -8.17 7.66 -1.35
C GLY A 31 -7.78 7.23 -2.76
N PHE A 32 -7.87 5.93 -3.05
CA PHE A 32 -7.60 5.47 -4.40
C PHE A 32 -8.75 5.87 -5.32
N GLU A 33 -8.49 6.02 -6.61
CA GLU A 33 -9.48 6.53 -7.56
C GLU A 33 -9.88 5.45 -8.55
N LEU A 34 -11.17 5.38 -8.82
CA LEU A 34 -11.70 4.39 -9.75
C LEU A 34 -11.29 4.73 -11.16
N VAL A 35 -10.63 3.76 -11.84
CA VAL A 35 -10.25 3.90 -13.23
C VAL A 35 -11.35 3.35 -14.12
N TYR A 36 -11.82 2.14 -13.84
CA TYR A 36 -12.96 1.56 -14.54
C TYR A 36 -13.53 0.44 -13.69
N GLU A 37 -14.73 0.03 -14.03
CA GLU A 37 -15.46 -0.94 -13.26
C GLU A 37 -16.23 -1.87 -14.19
N LEU A 38 -16.18 -3.16 -13.86
CA LEU A 38 -17.04 -4.18 -14.48
C LEU A 38 -17.87 -4.78 -13.35
N ALA A 39 -18.88 -4.01 -12.93
CA ALA A 39 -19.62 -4.32 -11.70
C ALA A 39 -20.31 -5.69 -11.78
N GLU A 40 -20.78 -6.08 -12.96
CA GLU A 40 -21.45 -7.38 -13.13
C GLU A 40 -20.52 -8.55 -12.88
N TYR A 41 -19.20 -8.32 -12.97
CA TYR A 41 -18.21 -9.36 -12.69
C TYR A 41 -17.56 -9.17 -11.32
N GLY A 42 -17.97 -8.16 -10.57
CA GLY A 42 -17.36 -7.88 -9.28
C GLY A 42 -15.91 -7.47 -9.42
N TRP A 43 -15.60 -6.67 -10.42
CA TRP A 43 -14.21 -6.27 -10.70
C TRP A 43 -14.11 -4.77 -10.90
N CYS A 44 -13.04 -4.18 -10.39
CA CYS A 44 -12.70 -2.80 -10.74
C CYS A 44 -11.19 -2.63 -10.71
N GLU A 45 -10.74 -1.55 -11.31
CA GLU A 45 -9.34 -1.15 -11.21
C GLU A 45 -9.28 0.25 -10.63
N LEU A 46 -8.40 0.43 -9.64
CA LEU A 46 -8.20 1.68 -8.93
C LEU A 46 -6.78 2.17 -9.19
N SER A 47 -6.63 3.46 -9.37
CA SER A 47 -5.31 4.06 -9.47
C SER A 47 -4.83 4.47 -8.08
N THR A 48 -3.53 4.43 -7.91
CA THR A 48 -2.87 4.85 -6.67
C THR A 48 -1.86 5.93 -7.00
N PRO A 49 -1.39 6.68 -6.00
CA PRO A 49 -0.33 7.66 -6.26
C PRO A 49 1.07 7.05 -6.35
N PHE A 50 1.18 5.71 -6.40
CA PHE A 50 2.47 5.04 -6.20
C PHE A 50 3.06 4.43 -7.47
N GLY A 51 2.45 4.63 -8.62
CA GLY A 51 2.98 4.08 -9.85
C GLY A 51 2.53 2.67 -10.18
N PHE A 52 1.56 2.14 -9.44
CA PHE A 52 0.90 0.88 -9.78
C PHE A 52 -0.58 1.02 -9.48
N ASN A 53 -1.37 0.17 -10.11
CA ASN A 53 -2.81 0.15 -9.87
C ASN A 53 -3.20 -1.07 -9.08
N VAL A 54 -4.39 -1.02 -8.48
CA VAL A 54 -4.93 -2.11 -7.68
C VAL A 54 -6.22 -2.59 -8.34
N GLY A 55 -6.35 -3.89 -8.51
CA GLY A 55 -7.60 -4.47 -8.99
C GLY A 55 -8.31 -5.16 -7.85
N LEU A 56 -9.61 -4.89 -7.69
CA LEU A 56 -10.42 -5.58 -6.69
C LEU A 56 -11.29 -6.59 -7.41
N GLY A 57 -11.26 -7.85 -6.96
CA GLY A 57 -12.06 -8.90 -7.55
C GLY A 57 -12.85 -9.64 -6.49
N GLN A 58 -14.15 -9.79 -6.73
CA GLN A 58 -15.03 -10.51 -5.81
C GLN A 58 -14.62 -11.98 -5.77
N ASN A 59 -14.40 -12.50 -4.57
CA ASN A 59 -14.09 -13.91 -4.35
C ASN A 59 -14.91 -14.44 -3.20
N GLU A 60 -15.33 -15.70 -3.31
CA GLU A 60 -16.06 -16.33 -2.22
C GLU A 60 -15.16 -16.55 -1.00
N THR A 61 -13.91 -16.88 -1.26
CA THR A 61 -12.95 -17.15 -0.20
C THR A 61 -11.76 -16.22 -0.35
N VAL A 62 -11.43 -15.47 0.70
CA VAL A 62 -10.28 -14.60 0.70
C VAL A 62 -9.22 -15.24 1.57
N GLN A 63 -8.05 -15.47 0.99
CA GLN A 63 -6.92 -16.05 1.69
C GLN A 63 -5.80 -15.03 1.78
N GLN A 64 -5.17 -14.98 2.95
CA GLN A 64 -4.01 -14.13 3.12
C GLN A 64 -2.81 -14.80 2.47
N GLY A 65 -2.08 -14.04 1.68
CA GLY A 65 -0.94 -14.59 0.95
C GLY A 65 0.37 -14.19 1.57
N ASN A 66 1.44 -14.55 0.89
CA ASN A 66 2.80 -14.22 1.33
C ASN A 66 3.27 -12.88 0.77
N ILE A 67 2.44 -12.22 0.00
CA ILE A 67 2.76 -10.94 -0.61
C ILE A 67 2.05 -9.85 0.17
N THR A 68 2.80 -8.87 0.62
CA THR A 68 2.22 -7.74 1.34
C THR A 68 2.62 -6.46 0.61
N PRO A 69 1.68 -5.82 -0.07
CA PRO A 69 1.99 -4.54 -0.72
C PRO A 69 2.42 -3.52 0.33
N THR A 70 3.49 -2.81 0.03
CA THR A 70 4.06 -1.86 0.97
C THR A 70 4.25 -0.53 0.26
N PHE A 71 3.80 0.56 0.89
CA PHE A 71 4.04 1.88 0.30
C PHE A 71 4.58 2.85 1.34
N GLY A 72 5.28 3.85 0.83
CA GLY A 72 5.96 4.81 1.68
C GLY A 72 5.05 5.91 2.18
N VAL A 73 5.32 6.37 3.40
CA VAL A 73 4.65 7.53 3.98
C VAL A 73 5.72 8.46 4.53
N GLN A 74 5.37 9.75 4.63
CA GLN A 74 6.32 10.73 5.18
C GLN A 74 6.41 10.62 6.69
N ASP A 75 5.30 10.35 7.36
CA ASP A 75 5.24 10.27 8.82
C ASP A 75 4.34 9.11 9.20
N ILE A 76 4.96 8.03 9.67
CA ILE A 76 4.21 6.81 9.94
C ILE A 76 3.27 6.96 11.14
N ASP A 77 3.63 7.80 12.11
CA ASP A 77 2.74 8.02 13.26
C ASP A 77 1.44 8.72 12.81
N ASP A 78 1.57 9.72 11.92
CA ASP A 78 0.39 10.39 11.40
C ASP A 78 -0.47 9.45 10.58
N ALA A 79 0.17 8.60 9.77
CA ALA A 79 -0.57 7.64 8.94
C ALA A 79 -1.31 6.63 9.79
N ILE A 80 -0.67 6.13 10.85
CA ILE A 80 -1.31 5.18 11.76
C ILE A 80 -2.50 5.85 12.45
N ALA A 81 -2.32 7.08 12.91
CA ALA A 81 -3.41 7.80 13.58
C ALA A 81 -4.60 7.99 12.64
N TYR A 82 -4.33 8.36 11.39
CA TYR A 82 -5.37 8.50 10.39
C TYR A 82 -6.16 7.20 10.19
N LEU A 83 -5.43 6.09 10.04
CA LEU A 83 -6.09 4.82 9.81
C LEU A 83 -6.94 4.40 11.02
N ARG A 84 -6.44 4.64 12.23
CA ARG A 84 -7.20 4.31 13.43
C ARG A 84 -8.46 5.16 13.57
N GLU A 85 -8.41 6.40 13.11
CA GLU A 85 -9.60 7.25 13.10
C GLU A 85 -10.67 6.71 12.15
N HIS A 86 -10.27 5.91 11.18
CA HIS A 86 -11.19 5.30 10.23
C HIS A 86 -11.48 3.84 10.59
N ASP A 87 -11.22 3.47 11.84
CA ASP A 87 -11.52 2.13 12.36
C ASP A 87 -10.77 1.02 11.63
N VAL A 88 -9.59 1.33 11.10
CA VAL A 88 -8.74 0.34 10.45
C VAL A 88 -7.90 -0.34 11.51
N LYS A 89 -7.78 -1.66 11.42
CA LYS A 89 -6.88 -2.40 12.30
C LYS A 89 -5.45 -2.14 11.83
N VAL A 90 -4.62 -1.56 12.70
CA VAL A 90 -3.25 -1.20 12.40
C VAL A 90 -2.36 -1.65 13.54
N GLU A 91 -1.25 -2.27 13.22
CA GLU A 91 -0.26 -2.66 14.22
C GLU A 91 0.69 -1.49 14.50
N ASP A 92 1.28 -1.48 15.70
CA ASP A 92 2.30 -0.50 16.01
C ASP A 92 3.50 -0.69 15.09
N TRP A 93 4.18 0.40 14.74
CA TRP A 93 5.34 0.25 13.89
C TRP A 93 6.53 -0.31 14.68
N HIS A 94 7.41 -0.95 13.93
CA HIS A 94 8.70 -1.38 14.45
C HIS A 94 9.79 -0.86 13.51
N GLU A 95 11.00 -0.72 14.04
CA GLU A 95 12.10 -0.15 13.28
C GLU A 95 13.11 -1.24 12.96
N ILE A 96 13.59 -1.22 11.73
CA ILE A 96 14.61 -2.16 11.29
C ILE A 96 15.93 -1.41 11.15
N SER A 97 16.82 -1.67 12.07
CA SER A 97 18.24 -1.25 12.02
C SER A 97 18.44 0.22 11.70
N GLY A 98 17.57 1.11 12.21
CA GLY A 98 17.69 2.53 11.95
C GLY A 98 17.45 2.92 10.50
N MET A 99 16.88 2.04 9.69
CA MET A 99 16.71 2.29 8.26
C MET A 99 15.28 2.58 7.88
N VAL A 100 14.35 1.87 8.46
CA VAL A 100 12.95 1.99 8.06
C VAL A 100 12.05 1.60 9.22
N ARG A 101 10.89 2.26 9.31
CA ARG A 101 9.83 1.89 10.25
C ARG A 101 8.69 1.32 9.44
N LEU A 102 8.19 0.16 9.87
CA LEU A 102 7.17 -0.59 9.17
C LEU A 102 5.96 -0.82 10.07
N SER A 103 4.77 -0.72 9.50
CA SER A 103 3.53 -1.00 10.21
C SER A 103 2.59 -1.71 9.27
N THR A 104 1.90 -2.72 9.78
CA THR A 104 0.93 -3.47 8.97
C THR A 104 -0.48 -3.02 9.32
N PHE A 105 -1.30 -2.82 8.30
CA PHE A 105 -2.72 -2.55 8.47
C PHE A 105 -3.50 -3.50 7.57
N TYR A 106 -4.80 -3.59 7.81
CA TYR A 106 -5.61 -4.63 7.19
C TYR A 106 -6.85 -4.03 6.55
N ASP A 107 -7.18 -4.52 5.35
CA ASP A 107 -8.42 -4.12 4.70
C ASP A 107 -9.61 -4.84 5.38
N PRO A 108 -10.86 -4.59 4.93
CA PRO A 108 -12.01 -5.22 5.58
C PRO A 108 -12.01 -6.74 5.60
N ASP A 109 -11.31 -7.38 4.69
CA ASP A 109 -11.19 -8.84 4.65
C ASP A 109 -9.97 -9.35 5.42
N GLY A 110 -9.20 -8.46 6.02
CA GLY A 110 -8.00 -8.86 6.73
C GLY A 110 -6.79 -9.00 5.83
N THR A 111 -6.86 -8.51 4.61
CA THR A 111 -5.71 -8.53 3.70
C THR A 111 -4.67 -7.53 4.21
N PRO A 112 -3.43 -7.98 4.43
CA PRO A 112 -2.41 -7.09 4.97
C PRO A 112 -1.83 -6.15 3.92
N TRP A 113 -1.59 -4.93 4.35
CA TRP A 113 -0.86 -3.91 3.65
C TRP A 113 0.14 -3.32 4.61
N MET A 114 1.22 -2.74 4.11
CA MET A 114 2.22 -2.15 4.99
C MET A 114 2.49 -0.70 4.66
N LEU A 115 2.74 0.05 5.71
CA LEU A 115 3.28 1.40 5.63
C LEU A 115 4.78 1.33 5.90
N ALA A 116 5.56 2.14 5.20
CA ALA A 116 6.99 2.22 5.42
C ALA A 116 7.41 3.68 5.48
N GLN A 117 8.12 4.04 6.53
CA GLN A 117 8.76 5.35 6.60
C GLN A 117 10.26 5.13 6.58
N THR A 118 10.89 5.53 5.50
CA THR A 118 12.34 5.44 5.40
C THR A 118 12.96 6.57 6.21
N LEU A 119 13.86 6.22 7.11
CA LEU A 119 14.60 7.23 7.86
C LEU A 119 15.63 7.85 6.93
N ASP A 120 15.79 9.18 7.00
CA ASP A 120 16.70 9.81 6.08
C ASP A 120 18.16 9.49 6.45
N GLU A 121 19.07 9.82 5.56
CA GLU A 121 20.47 9.48 5.74
C GLU A 121 21.02 10.07 7.03
N LYS A 122 20.63 11.30 7.34
CA LYS A 122 21.10 11.95 8.53
C LYS A 122 20.61 11.24 9.80
N GLU A 123 19.34 10.87 9.80
CA GLU A 123 18.77 10.13 10.92
C GLU A 123 19.41 8.77 11.08
N ARG A 124 19.60 8.08 9.94
CA ARG A 124 20.11 6.71 9.97
C ARG A 124 21.54 6.64 10.45
N PHE A 125 22.37 7.60 10.03
CA PHE A 125 23.80 7.51 10.27
C PHE A 125 24.33 8.59 11.18
N GLY A 126 23.48 9.52 11.64
CA GLY A 126 23.89 10.58 12.55
C GLY A 126 24.85 11.56 11.91
N ARG A 127 24.70 11.80 10.61
CA ARG A 127 25.59 12.69 9.90
C ARG A 127 24.83 13.44 8.82
N GLU A 128 25.52 14.34 8.16
CA GLU A 128 24.96 15.01 7.00
C GLU A 128 24.62 13.98 5.97
N SER A 129 23.42 14.06 5.47
CA SER A 129 22.95 13.04 4.58
C SER A 129 23.60 13.14 3.21
N ALA A 130 23.82 11.99 2.61
CA ALA A 130 24.02 11.91 1.20
C ALA A 130 22.67 12.18 0.52
N PRO A 131 22.66 12.38 -0.79
CA PRO A 131 21.40 12.57 -1.49
C PRO A 131 20.47 11.41 -1.22
N ALA A 132 19.25 11.74 -0.87
CA ALA A 132 18.24 10.72 -0.65
C ALA A 132 17.95 10.05 -1.96
N ALA A 133 17.77 8.82 -1.86
CA ALA A 133 17.27 8.13 -3.02
C ALA A 133 15.78 8.28 -3.06
N SER A 134 15.34 8.65 -2.79
CA SER A 134 14.25 8.67 -2.57
C SER A 134 13.33 8.99 -2.29
N SER A 135 12.83 9.04 -2.36
CA SER A 135 11.97 9.22 -2.09
C SER A 135 11.24 9.19 -2.20
N SER A 136 10.91 8.91 -2.58
CA SER A 136 10.26 8.76 -2.68
C SER A 136 9.93 8.27 -2.78
N SER A 137 9.85 7.85 -3.00
CA SER A 137 9.72 7.31 -3.03
C SER A 137 9.72 6.68 -2.81
N GLY A 138 9.64 6.32 -2.89
CA GLY A 138 9.69 5.72 -2.56
C GLY A 138 10.12 5.01 -2.37
N THR A 139 10.27 4.63 -2.64
CA THR A 139 10.98 4.00 -2.49
C THR A 139 11.58 3.63 -1.92
N GLY A 140 11.63 3.29 -1.89
CA GLY A 140 12.25 3.02 -1.35
C GLY A 140 13.00 2.53 -1.10
N GLY A 141 13.34 2.31 -1.27
CA GLY A 141 14.13 1.97 -1.23
C GLY A 141 14.82 1.67 -1.00
N GLU A 142 14.87 1.50 -1.10
CA GLU A 142 15.61 1.32 -0.94
C GLU A 142 16.13 0.86 -0.87
#